data_dd75b10ff54261d69bbd9cf9943c4083
#
_entry.id   dd75b10ff54261d69bbd9cf9943c4083
#
_cell.length_a   1.000
_cell.length_b   1.000
_cell.length_c   1.000
_cell.angle_alpha   90.00
_cell.angle_beta   90.00
_cell.angle_gamma   90.00
#
_symmetry.space_group_name_H-M   'P 1'
#
loop_
_entity.id
_entity.type
_entity.pdbx_description
1 polymer ?
#
loop_
_entity_poly.entity_id
_entity_poly.type
_entity_poly.pdbx_seq_one_letter_code
_entity_poly.pdbx_strand_id
1 'polypeptide(L)'
;NKGFTLVELVMAVAILSGAFLTILDLRVKALDDAFKYNNDRLVNRVARQKLDEVSYGLEENSAGEIEIPGKKTPEPWRWSVTIQDQSNTEFGPRLLFIELTLEYPSVYSSSSSEDDLETVIIATRVLVNEQNPLYTYAEPTSDSLNNGGF
;
A
#
# COMPACT_ATOMS: atom_id res chain seq x y z
N ASN A 1 27.74 5.19 61.25
CA ASN A 1 27.60 5.55 59.82
C ASN A 1 28.35 4.51 58.98
N LYS A 2 27.60 3.65 58.30
CA LYS A 2 28.16 2.73 57.30
C LYS A 2 28.29 3.50 55.99
N GLY A 3 29.51 3.71 55.51
CA GLY A 3 29.76 4.33 54.19
C GLY A 3 29.46 3.31 53.08
N PHE A 4 29.04 3.80 51.92
CA PHE A 4 28.87 2.99 50.70
C PHE A 4 30.23 2.38 50.30
N THR A 5 30.22 1.12 49.94
CA THR A 5 31.41 0.47 49.38
C THR A 5 31.54 0.80 47.88
N LEU A 6 32.77 0.84 47.38
CA LEU A 6 33.04 1.09 45.94
C LEU A 6 32.32 0.09 45.06
N VAL A 7 32.21 -1.16 45.49
CA VAL A 7 31.54 -2.25 44.76
C VAL A 7 30.04 -1.98 44.64
N GLU A 8 29.41 -1.49 45.71
CA GLU A 8 27.96 -1.15 45.72
C GLU A 8 27.64 -0.02 44.78
N LEU A 9 28.52 1.00 44.69
CA LEU A 9 28.40 2.08 43.74
C LEU A 9 28.52 1.60 42.28
N VAL A 10 29.52 0.75 42.01
CA VAL A 10 29.73 0.21 40.64
C VAL A 10 28.53 -0.66 40.21
N MET A 11 28.01 -1.50 41.10
CA MET A 11 26.82 -2.31 40.79
C MET A 11 25.59 -1.45 40.57
N ALA A 12 25.37 -0.41 41.36
CA ALA A 12 24.26 0.53 41.15
C ALA A 12 24.32 1.25 39.79
N VAL A 13 25.50 1.73 39.38
CA VAL A 13 25.71 2.36 38.09
C VAL A 13 25.51 1.37 36.94
N ALA A 14 25.98 0.11 37.10
CA ALA A 14 25.79 -0.92 36.08
C ALA A 14 24.30 -1.23 35.84
N ILE A 15 23.51 -1.36 36.90
CA ILE A 15 22.07 -1.60 36.83
C ILE A 15 21.34 -0.40 36.18
N LEU A 16 21.67 0.82 36.63
CA LEU A 16 21.08 2.02 36.07
C LEU A 16 21.41 2.18 34.59
N SER A 17 22.65 1.92 34.18
CA SER A 17 23.07 1.98 32.78
C SER A 17 22.33 0.94 31.93
N GLY A 18 22.17 -0.27 32.41
CA GLY A 18 21.40 -1.32 31.72
C GLY A 18 19.94 -0.95 31.57
N ALA A 19 19.30 -0.42 32.59
CA ALA A 19 17.92 0.03 32.55
C ALA A 19 17.75 1.22 31.56
N PHE A 20 18.70 2.17 31.55
CA PHE A 20 18.68 3.31 30.65
C PHE A 20 18.81 2.88 29.18
N LEU A 21 19.73 1.99 28.87
CA LEU A 21 19.89 1.45 27.50
C LEU A 21 18.64 0.73 27.03
N THR A 22 17.98 -0.04 27.89
CA THR A 22 16.73 -0.72 27.55
C THR A 22 15.61 0.28 27.22
N ILE A 23 15.50 1.36 28.01
CA ILE A 23 14.51 2.41 27.77
C ILE A 23 14.79 3.13 26.43
N LEU A 24 16.05 3.40 26.11
CA LEU A 24 16.43 4.01 24.84
C LEU A 24 16.07 3.10 23.65
N ASP A 25 16.39 1.80 23.73
CA ASP A 25 16.05 0.84 22.67
C ASP A 25 14.54 0.77 22.45
N LEU A 26 13.75 0.73 23.52
CA LEU A 26 12.29 0.75 23.43
C LEU A 26 11.77 2.05 22.78
N ARG A 27 12.39 3.18 23.07
CA ARG A 27 11.99 4.46 22.44
C ARG A 27 12.29 4.50 20.95
N VAL A 28 13.47 4.00 20.55
CA VAL A 28 13.83 3.92 19.12
C VAL A 28 12.83 3.01 18.39
N LYS A 29 12.57 1.83 18.91
CA LYS A 29 11.58 0.90 18.33
C LYS A 29 10.18 1.53 18.23
N ALA A 30 9.74 2.22 19.26
CA ALA A 30 8.44 2.89 19.25
C ALA A 30 8.35 4.00 18.19
N LEU A 31 9.44 4.71 17.93
CA LEU A 31 9.51 5.71 16.86
C LEU A 31 9.45 5.04 15.48
N ASP A 32 10.23 3.98 15.26
CA ASP A 32 10.23 3.24 14.00
C ASP A 32 8.84 2.66 13.70
N ASP A 33 8.19 2.06 14.69
CA ASP A 33 6.83 1.54 14.58
C ASP A 33 5.82 2.65 14.25
N ALA A 34 5.97 3.83 14.88
CA ALA A 34 5.11 4.97 14.61
C ALA A 34 5.30 5.52 13.18
N PHE A 35 6.53 5.57 12.68
CA PHE A 35 6.82 5.96 11.30
C PHE A 35 6.23 4.96 10.30
N LYS A 36 6.43 3.67 10.54
CA LYS A 36 5.87 2.61 9.71
C LYS A 36 4.35 2.71 9.66
N TYR A 37 3.70 2.75 10.82
CA TYR A 37 2.24 2.86 10.91
C TYR A 37 1.69 4.09 10.17
N ASN A 38 2.34 5.24 10.30
CA ASN A 38 1.93 6.45 9.61
C ASN A 38 2.09 6.34 8.09
N ASN A 39 3.16 5.69 7.61
CA ASN A 39 3.36 5.42 6.20
C ASN A 39 2.30 4.44 5.66
N ASP A 40 2.06 3.32 6.35
CA ASP A 40 1.03 2.34 5.98
C ASP A 40 -0.36 2.97 5.90
N ARG A 41 -0.67 3.86 6.83
CA ARG A 41 -1.92 4.62 6.81
C ARG A 41 -2.03 5.54 5.60
N LEU A 42 -0.94 6.21 5.22
CA LEU A 42 -0.88 7.04 4.03
C LEU A 42 -1.08 6.21 2.77
N VAL A 43 -0.33 5.13 2.63
CA VAL A 43 -0.40 4.18 1.50
C VAL A 43 -1.82 3.66 1.32
N ASN A 44 -2.42 3.13 2.39
CA ASN A 44 -3.78 2.61 2.35
C ASN A 44 -4.82 3.67 1.98
N ARG A 45 -4.63 4.92 2.42
CA ARG A 45 -5.53 6.01 2.05
C ARG A 45 -5.43 6.35 0.57
N VAL A 46 -4.21 6.46 0.04
CA VAL A 46 -3.97 6.75 -1.38
C VAL A 46 -4.50 5.62 -2.26
N ALA A 47 -4.22 4.35 -1.88
CA ALA A 47 -4.70 3.20 -2.60
C ALA A 47 -6.24 3.16 -2.65
N ARG A 48 -6.92 3.38 -1.51
CA ARG A 48 -8.38 3.42 -1.46
C ARG A 48 -8.96 4.56 -2.29
N GLN A 49 -8.40 5.76 -2.17
CA GLN A 49 -8.85 6.88 -2.98
C GLN A 49 -8.74 6.56 -4.48
N LYS A 50 -7.63 5.97 -4.91
CA LYS A 50 -7.43 5.60 -6.31
C LYS A 50 -8.38 4.49 -6.76
N LEU A 51 -8.61 3.50 -5.91
CA LEU A 51 -9.59 2.44 -6.15
C LEU A 51 -11.02 3.00 -6.30
N ASP A 52 -11.39 3.98 -5.47
CA ASP A 52 -12.68 4.65 -5.56
C ASP A 52 -12.79 5.44 -6.88
N GLU A 53 -11.76 6.20 -7.29
CA GLU A 53 -11.72 6.91 -8.57
C GLU A 53 -11.96 5.97 -9.75
N VAL A 54 -11.27 4.82 -9.77
CA VAL A 54 -11.47 3.78 -10.80
C VAL A 54 -12.87 3.18 -10.71
N SER A 55 -13.34 2.85 -9.50
CA SER A 55 -14.66 2.22 -9.28
C SER A 55 -15.82 3.10 -9.74
N TYR A 56 -15.66 4.41 -9.69
CA TYR A 56 -16.64 5.37 -10.21
C TYR A 56 -16.45 5.71 -11.70
N GLY A 57 -15.44 5.14 -12.34
CA GLY A 57 -15.14 5.43 -13.75
C GLY A 57 -14.59 6.84 -13.99
N LEU A 58 -13.97 7.43 -12.97
CA LEU A 58 -13.36 8.77 -13.07
C LEU A 58 -11.94 8.71 -13.64
N GLU A 59 -11.36 7.52 -13.71
CA GLU A 59 -10.03 7.28 -14.24
C GLU A 59 -10.14 6.48 -15.53
N GLU A 60 -9.53 7.00 -16.60
CA GLU A 60 -9.56 6.37 -17.94
C GLU A 60 -8.34 5.44 -18.16
N ASN A 61 -7.28 5.64 -17.38
CA ASN A 61 -6.06 4.85 -17.50
C ASN A 61 -6.10 3.61 -16.60
N SER A 62 -5.47 2.54 -17.06
CA SER A 62 -5.29 1.31 -16.27
C SER A 62 -4.01 1.29 -15.44
N ALA A 63 -3.13 2.27 -15.62
CA ALA A 63 -1.89 2.44 -14.87
C ALA A 63 -1.40 3.88 -14.95
N GLY A 64 -0.59 4.29 -13.98
CA GLY A 64 -0.01 5.64 -13.96
C GLY A 64 0.87 5.88 -12.75
N GLU A 65 1.25 7.13 -12.58
CA GLU A 65 2.05 7.61 -11.46
C GLU A 65 1.23 8.53 -10.56
N ILE A 66 1.54 8.52 -9.26
CA ILE A 66 0.91 9.39 -8.26
C ILE A 66 2.00 10.20 -7.58
N GLU A 67 1.85 11.52 -7.63
CA GLU A 67 2.65 12.43 -6.82
C GLU A 67 1.96 12.68 -5.46
N ILE A 68 2.69 12.45 -4.37
CA ILE A 68 2.16 12.69 -3.03
C ILE A 68 2.48 14.14 -2.62
N PRO A 69 1.48 15.00 -2.45
CA PRO A 69 1.70 16.39 -2.07
C PRO A 69 2.48 16.50 -0.76
N GLY A 70 3.57 17.26 -0.79
CA GLY A 70 4.40 17.52 0.41
C GLY A 70 5.41 16.43 0.75
N LYS A 71 5.46 15.32 0.02
CA LYS A 71 6.47 14.28 0.17
C LYS A 71 7.38 14.32 -1.07
N LYS A 72 8.62 14.78 -0.91
CA LYS A 72 9.64 14.66 -1.96
C LYS A 72 10.20 13.24 -1.90
N THR A 73 9.53 12.31 -2.58
CA THR A 73 10.09 10.98 -2.81
C THR A 73 10.97 11.02 -4.05
N PRO A 74 12.13 10.35 -4.08
CA PRO A 74 13.00 10.31 -5.25
C PRO A 74 12.32 9.60 -6.43
N GLU A 75 11.35 8.73 -6.17
CA GLU A 75 10.59 7.98 -7.16
C GLU A 75 9.10 8.22 -7.00
N PRO A 76 8.35 8.40 -8.10
CA PRO A 76 6.91 8.49 -8.07
C PRO A 76 6.30 7.15 -7.64
N TRP A 77 5.16 7.20 -6.98
CA TRP A 77 4.36 6.01 -6.71
C TRP A 77 3.69 5.55 -7.99
N ARG A 78 3.77 4.26 -8.28
CA ARG A 78 3.16 3.66 -9.47
C ARG A 78 1.91 2.89 -9.07
N TRP A 79 0.90 2.98 -9.88
CA TRP A 79 -0.32 2.20 -9.69
C TRP A 79 -0.72 1.50 -10.99
N SER A 80 -1.36 0.35 -10.84
CA SER A 80 -1.98 -0.37 -11.94
C SER A 80 -3.27 -1.02 -11.49
N VAL A 81 -4.21 -1.18 -12.43
CA VAL A 81 -5.52 -1.76 -12.17
C VAL A 81 -5.79 -2.90 -13.13
N THR A 82 -6.30 -3.99 -12.58
CA THR A 82 -6.84 -5.12 -13.34
C THR A 82 -8.34 -5.20 -13.08
N ILE A 83 -9.14 -5.19 -14.16
CA ILE A 83 -10.59 -5.31 -14.09
C ILE A 83 -10.99 -6.65 -14.72
N GLN A 84 -11.76 -7.45 -13.98
CA GLN A 84 -12.24 -8.76 -14.42
C GLN A 84 -13.76 -8.79 -14.32
N ASP A 85 -14.44 -9.21 -15.40
CA ASP A 85 -15.88 -9.46 -15.37
C ASP A 85 -16.15 -10.82 -14.71
N GLN A 86 -16.87 -10.80 -13.61
CA GLN A 86 -17.34 -11.98 -12.86
C GLN A 86 -18.84 -12.22 -13.03
N SER A 87 -19.46 -11.62 -14.04
CA SER A 87 -20.88 -11.75 -14.31
C SER A 87 -21.21 -13.17 -14.78
N ASN A 88 -22.32 -13.70 -14.31
CA ASN A 88 -22.85 -15.00 -14.76
C ASN A 88 -23.97 -14.84 -15.80
N THR A 89 -24.28 -13.61 -16.22
CA THR A 89 -25.39 -13.30 -17.12
C THR A 89 -24.91 -12.51 -18.31
N GLU A 90 -25.41 -12.81 -19.51
CA GLU A 90 -25.10 -12.07 -20.72
C GLU A 90 -25.80 -10.72 -20.79
N PHE A 91 -26.90 -10.54 -20.06
CA PHE A 91 -27.71 -9.33 -20.06
C PHE A 91 -27.93 -8.80 -18.63
N GLY A 92 -27.92 -7.47 -18.49
CA GLY A 92 -28.23 -6.81 -17.22
C GLY A 92 -26.98 -6.29 -16.48
N PRO A 93 -27.12 -6.00 -15.20
CA PRO A 93 -26.02 -5.48 -14.39
C PRO A 93 -24.84 -6.46 -14.35
N ARG A 94 -23.63 -5.94 -14.53
CA ARG A 94 -22.39 -6.74 -14.52
C ARG A 94 -21.66 -6.60 -13.20
N LEU A 95 -21.10 -7.71 -12.72
CA LEU A 95 -20.26 -7.73 -11.52
C LEU A 95 -18.79 -7.67 -11.93
N LEU A 96 -18.16 -6.54 -11.70
CA LEU A 96 -16.73 -6.35 -11.96
C LEU A 96 -15.92 -6.57 -10.70
N PHE A 97 -14.85 -7.33 -10.80
CA PHE A 97 -13.80 -7.43 -9.81
C PHE A 97 -12.66 -6.49 -10.22
N ILE A 98 -12.37 -5.51 -9.39
CA ILE A 98 -11.34 -4.49 -9.62
C ILE A 98 -10.23 -4.72 -8.61
N GLU A 99 -9.03 -4.98 -9.10
CA GLU A 99 -7.82 -5.12 -8.29
C GLU A 99 -6.87 -3.99 -8.62
N LEU A 100 -6.48 -3.23 -7.61
CA LEU A 100 -5.51 -2.15 -7.71
C LEU A 100 -4.23 -2.55 -7.01
N THR A 101 -3.14 -2.46 -7.74
CA THR A 101 -1.76 -2.63 -7.26
C THR A 101 -1.11 -1.27 -7.15
N LEU A 102 -0.58 -0.93 -5.98
CA LEU A 102 0.16 0.30 -5.71
C LEU A 102 1.57 -0.05 -5.28
N GLU A 103 2.57 0.42 -6.04
CA GLU A 103 3.99 0.30 -5.77
C GLU A 103 4.53 1.62 -5.22
N TYR A 104 5.27 1.57 -4.13
CA TYR A 104 5.80 2.75 -3.46
C TYR A 104 7.18 2.46 -2.85
N PRO A 105 8.05 3.49 -2.73
CA PRO A 105 9.37 3.31 -2.14
C PRO A 105 9.26 2.96 -0.65
N SER A 106 10.03 1.97 -0.22
CA SER A 106 10.12 1.59 1.18
C SER A 106 10.64 2.74 2.05
N VAL A 107 10.10 2.88 3.26
CA VAL A 107 10.53 3.91 4.22
C VAL A 107 11.96 3.66 4.71
N TYR A 108 12.42 2.42 4.62
CA TYR A 108 13.73 1.99 5.12
C TYR A 108 14.80 1.94 4.03
N SER A 109 14.43 2.17 2.77
CA SER A 109 15.37 2.19 1.67
C SER A 109 16.18 3.48 1.70
N SER A 110 17.49 3.34 1.86
CA SER A 110 18.46 4.43 1.72
C SER A 110 19.02 4.54 0.29
N SER A 111 18.68 3.60 -0.58
CA SER A 111 19.12 3.52 -1.98
C SER A 111 17.90 3.50 -2.90
N SER A 112 17.97 4.26 -3.98
CA SER A 112 16.97 4.29 -5.05
C SER A 112 17.18 3.10 -6.01
N SER A 113 17.13 1.86 -5.50
CA SER A 113 17.14 0.67 -6.35
C SER A 113 15.71 0.16 -6.55
N GLU A 114 15.38 -0.28 -7.75
CA GLU A 114 14.07 -0.87 -8.09
C GLU A 114 13.69 -2.05 -7.17
N ASP A 115 14.67 -2.67 -6.51
CA ASP A 115 14.49 -3.78 -5.58
C ASP A 115 13.91 -3.37 -4.21
N ASP A 116 13.80 -2.06 -3.93
CA ASP A 116 13.33 -1.53 -2.64
C ASP A 116 11.89 -1.01 -2.68
N LEU A 117 11.11 -1.38 -3.70
CA LEU A 117 9.70 -1.03 -3.79
C LEU A 117 8.84 -1.99 -2.97
N GLU A 118 7.96 -1.43 -2.17
CA GLU A 118 6.90 -2.16 -1.48
C GLU A 118 5.62 -2.12 -2.30
N THR A 119 4.81 -3.18 -2.22
CA THR A 119 3.57 -3.31 -2.98
C THR A 119 2.38 -3.50 -2.06
N VAL A 120 1.32 -2.74 -2.31
CA VAL A 120 0.00 -2.95 -1.68
C VAL A 120 -1.01 -3.31 -2.76
N ILE A 121 -1.76 -4.39 -2.52
CA ILE A 121 -2.84 -4.83 -3.40
C ILE A 121 -4.15 -4.68 -2.63
N ILE A 122 -5.11 -3.97 -3.23
CA ILE A 122 -6.46 -3.85 -2.70
C ILE A 122 -7.45 -4.16 -3.81
N ALA A 123 -8.57 -4.79 -3.45
CA ALA A 123 -9.58 -5.17 -4.43
C ALA A 123 -10.98 -4.87 -3.94
N THR A 124 -11.89 -4.66 -4.89
CA THR A 124 -13.32 -4.46 -4.63
C THR A 124 -14.16 -5.15 -5.71
N ARG A 125 -15.45 -5.34 -5.41
CA ARG A 125 -16.43 -5.77 -6.40
C ARG A 125 -17.47 -4.68 -6.57
N VAL A 126 -17.73 -4.33 -7.82
CA VAL A 126 -18.67 -3.26 -8.18
C VAL A 126 -19.71 -3.82 -9.11
N LEU A 127 -20.98 -3.56 -8.80
CA LEU A 127 -22.09 -3.87 -9.71
C LEU A 127 -22.29 -2.65 -10.62
N VAL A 128 -22.11 -2.84 -11.92
CA VAL A 128 -22.23 -1.77 -12.92
C VAL A 128 -23.42 -2.04 -13.84
N ASN A 129 -24.11 -0.98 -14.22
CA ASN A 129 -25.16 -1.00 -15.24
C ASN A 129 -24.63 -0.33 -16.52
N GLU A 130 -25.40 -0.39 -17.60
CA GLU A 130 -25.05 0.18 -18.91
C GLU A 130 -24.73 1.67 -18.90
N GLN A 131 -25.14 2.40 -17.87
CA GLN A 131 -24.87 3.85 -17.73
C GLN A 131 -23.51 4.13 -17.05
N ASN A 132 -22.86 3.12 -16.49
CA ASN A 132 -21.57 3.29 -15.84
C ASN A 132 -20.45 3.21 -16.88
N PRO A 133 -19.46 4.14 -16.88
CA PRO A 133 -18.31 4.10 -17.79
C PRO A 133 -17.54 2.78 -17.78
N LEU A 134 -17.51 2.10 -16.63
CA LEU A 134 -16.84 0.80 -16.51
C LEU A 134 -17.56 -0.34 -17.22
N TYR A 135 -18.80 -0.15 -17.69
CA TYR A 135 -19.54 -1.20 -18.37
C TYR A 135 -18.87 -1.65 -19.67
N THR A 136 -18.16 -0.75 -20.36
CA THR A 136 -17.40 -1.06 -21.57
C THR A 136 -16.24 -2.03 -21.35
N TYR A 137 -15.66 -2.05 -20.15
CA TYR A 137 -14.61 -3.03 -19.78
C TYR A 137 -15.15 -4.44 -19.58
N ALA A 138 -16.46 -4.58 -19.42
CA ALA A 138 -17.14 -5.85 -19.23
C ALA A 138 -17.58 -6.48 -20.57
N GLU A 139 -17.53 -5.78 -21.70
CA GLU A 139 -17.81 -6.38 -22.98
C GLU A 139 -16.68 -7.35 -23.36
N PRO A 140 -17.00 -8.65 -23.63
CA PRO A 140 -16.00 -9.55 -24.18
C PRO A 140 -15.53 -8.97 -25.50
N THR A 141 -14.23 -8.68 -25.60
CA THR A 141 -13.64 -8.22 -26.85
C THR A 141 -13.97 -9.25 -27.92
N SER A 142 -14.67 -8.82 -28.96
CA SER A 142 -15.13 -9.63 -30.11
C SER A 142 -13.98 -10.34 -30.86
N ASP A 143 -12.74 -10.09 -30.47
CA ASP A 143 -11.54 -10.73 -31.02
C ASP A 143 -11.30 -12.16 -30.50
N SER A 144 -11.95 -12.59 -29.43
CA SER A 144 -11.77 -13.96 -28.92
C SER A 144 -12.62 -15.03 -29.67
N LEU A 145 -13.58 -14.60 -30.47
CA LEU A 145 -14.47 -15.51 -31.19
C LEU A 145 -14.00 -15.90 -32.59
N ASN A 146 -12.91 -15.32 -33.08
CA ASN A 146 -12.46 -15.55 -34.46
C ASN A 146 -11.21 -16.45 -34.61
N ASN A 147 -10.80 -17.17 -33.56
CA ASN A 147 -9.63 -18.05 -33.62
C ASN A 147 -9.97 -19.53 -33.39
N GLY A 148 -11.18 -19.93 -33.75
CA GLY A 148 -11.67 -21.32 -33.69
C GLY A 148 -12.27 -21.79 -35.03
N GLY A 149 -11.49 -21.65 -36.12
CA GLY A 149 -11.95 -22.11 -37.45
C GLY A 149 -10.83 -22.78 -38.22
N PHE A 150 -10.91 -24.12 -38.28
CA PHE A 150 -10.23 -25.09 -39.16
C PHE A 150 -8.78 -25.36 -38.94
#